data_a0513d4f27effad80e93171cd9680e0a
#
_entry.id   a0513d4f27effad80e93171cd9680e0a
#
_cell.length_a   1.000
_cell.length_b   1.000
_cell.length_c   1.000
_cell.angle_alpha   90.00
_cell.angle_beta   90.00
_cell.angle_gamma   90.00
#
_symmetry.space_group_name_H-M   'P 1'
#
loop_
_entity.id
_entity.type
_entity.pdbx_description
1 polymer ?
#
loop_
_entity_poly.entity_id
_entity_poly.type
_entity_poly.pdbx_seq_one_letter_code
_entity_poly.pdbx_strand_id
1 'polypeptide(L)'
;MSARQLGLGCAAEQDRCAKTFDLERIRADFPILQTLVHGKPLVYLDNAASSQMPQPVIDRLVHYQTTQHANIHRGVHTLSELATVEYEAARRKLQGFLNAAQAREVIFTSGTTESINLVMHGWGRKFIRAGDEIILTTLEHHAN
;
A
#
# COMPACT_ATOMS: atom_id res chain seq x y z
N MET A 1 -9.13 21.96 59.07
CA MET A 1 -10.23 21.96 58.09
C MET A 1 -9.72 21.27 56.83
N SER A 2 -10.16 20.20 56.66
CA SER A 2 -10.37 19.08 55.76
C SER A 2 -10.15 19.39 54.26
N ALA A 3 -9.14 18.72 53.68
CA ALA A 3 -8.98 18.54 52.24
C ALA A 3 -9.94 17.41 51.80
N ARG A 4 -10.96 17.72 51.06
CA ARG A 4 -11.84 16.73 50.40
C ARG A 4 -12.08 17.06 48.94
N GLN A 5 -11.73 16.07 48.13
CA GLN A 5 -12.35 15.70 46.85
C GLN A 5 -12.13 16.62 45.65
N LEU A 6 -11.16 16.24 44.83
CA LEU A 6 -11.30 16.29 43.40
C LEU A 6 -11.07 14.86 42.87
N GLY A 7 -12.13 14.10 42.86
CA GLY A 7 -12.23 12.83 42.13
C GLY A 7 -12.42 13.13 40.66
N LEU A 8 -11.34 13.28 39.92
CA LEU A 8 -11.36 13.21 38.44
C LEU A 8 -11.25 11.73 38.06
N GLY A 9 -12.40 11.19 37.64
CA GLY A 9 -12.54 9.82 37.25
C GLY A 9 -11.65 9.46 36.05
N CYS A 10 -10.66 8.63 36.35
CA CYS A 10 -9.88 7.87 35.38
C CYS A 10 -10.70 6.67 34.91
N ALA A 11 -11.82 6.91 34.19
CA ALA A 11 -12.69 5.85 33.66
C ALA A 11 -12.74 5.79 32.12
N ALA A 12 -11.99 6.65 31.42
CA ALA A 12 -11.98 6.69 29.95
C ALA A 12 -10.69 6.14 29.31
N GLU A 13 -9.76 5.61 30.10
CA GLU A 13 -8.43 5.20 29.63
C GLU A 13 -8.23 3.67 29.59
N GLN A 14 -9.24 2.88 29.99
CA GLN A 14 -9.13 1.42 30.06
C GLN A 14 -9.68 0.67 28.86
N ASP A 15 -10.16 1.35 27.81
CA ASP A 15 -10.75 0.66 26.63
C ASP A 15 -9.90 0.80 25.36
N ARG A 16 -8.65 1.18 25.48
CA ARG A 16 -7.62 0.81 24.51
C ARG A 16 -7.08 -0.57 24.85
N CYS A 17 -7.95 -1.55 24.81
CA CYS A 17 -7.52 -2.94 24.72
C CYS A 17 -6.61 -3.02 23.49
N ALA A 18 -5.31 -3.03 23.71
CA ALA A 18 -4.31 -3.24 22.68
C ALA A 18 -4.72 -4.55 22.00
N LYS A 19 -5.31 -4.46 20.78
CA LYS A 19 -5.61 -5.64 19.98
C LYS A 19 -4.29 -6.38 19.87
N THR A 20 -4.18 -7.49 20.58
CA THR A 20 -2.98 -8.32 20.53
C THR A 20 -2.72 -8.65 19.06
N PHE A 21 -1.50 -8.40 18.60
CA PHE A 21 -1.10 -8.70 17.24
C PHE A 21 -1.20 -10.21 17.03
N ASP A 22 -2.22 -10.64 16.30
CA ASP A 22 -2.49 -12.05 16.00
C ASP A 22 -1.62 -12.51 14.84
N LEU A 23 -0.41 -12.95 15.19
CA LEU A 23 0.59 -13.39 14.23
C LEU A 23 0.10 -14.59 13.40
N GLU A 24 -0.55 -15.57 14.02
CA GLU A 24 -1.00 -16.79 13.35
C GLU A 24 -2.10 -16.48 12.34
N ARG A 25 -3.05 -15.65 12.71
CA ARG A 25 -4.10 -15.20 11.79
C ARG A 25 -3.51 -14.46 10.59
N ILE A 26 -2.56 -13.55 10.83
CA ILE A 26 -1.92 -12.78 9.73
C ILE A 26 -1.11 -13.71 8.83
N ARG A 27 -0.36 -14.66 9.41
CA ARG A 27 0.42 -15.63 8.62
C ARG A 27 -0.47 -16.56 7.79
N ALA A 28 -1.66 -16.91 8.28
CA ALA A 28 -2.62 -17.73 7.55
C ALA A 28 -3.14 -17.05 6.26
N ASP A 29 -3.13 -15.74 6.19
CA ASP A 29 -3.50 -14.99 4.98
C ASP A 29 -2.47 -15.16 3.84
N PHE A 30 -1.28 -15.68 4.12
CA PHE A 30 -0.20 -15.85 3.14
C PHE A 30 0.05 -17.34 2.84
N PRO A 31 -0.55 -17.90 1.78
CA PRO A 31 -0.48 -19.35 1.51
C PRO A 31 0.94 -19.87 1.32
N ILE A 32 1.83 -19.05 0.74
CA ILE A 32 3.23 -19.44 0.53
C ILE A 32 3.97 -19.78 1.84
N LEU A 33 3.57 -19.18 2.97
CA LEU A 33 4.20 -19.44 4.27
C LEU A 33 3.88 -20.82 4.84
N GLN A 34 2.96 -21.58 4.21
CA GLN A 34 2.69 -22.98 4.52
C GLN A 34 3.65 -23.95 3.79
N THR A 35 4.49 -23.43 2.90
CA THR A 35 5.44 -24.22 2.11
C THR A 35 6.54 -24.79 3.01
N LEU A 36 6.95 -26.04 2.73
CA LEU A 36 8.12 -26.64 3.35
C LEU A 36 9.34 -26.53 2.43
N VAL A 37 10.46 -26.10 2.99
CA VAL A 37 11.75 -26.07 2.31
C VAL A 37 12.68 -27.04 3.03
N HIS A 38 13.15 -28.06 2.31
CA HIS A 38 13.95 -29.18 2.89
C HIS A 38 13.27 -29.82 4.12
N GLY A 39 11.93 -29.97 4.06
CA GLY A 39 11.13 -30.56 5.14
C GLY A 39 10.91 -29.68 6.37
N LYS A 40 11.31 -28.42 6.32
CA LYS A 40 11.11 -27.42 7.40
C LYS A 40 10.17 -26.30 6.95
N PRO A 41 9.40 -25.67 7.85
CA PRO A 41 8.58 -24.52 7.52
C PRO A 41 9.40 -23.40 6.88
N LEU A 42 8.84 -22.75 5.85
CA LEU A 42 9.47 -21.63 5.17
C LEU A 42 9.72 -20.47 6.16
N VAL A 43 10.96 -20.01 6.20
CA VAL A 43 11.36 -18.73 6.80
C VAL A 43 11.74 -17.79 5.65
N TYR A 44 10.93 -16.74 5.43
CA TYR A 44 11.16 -15.77 4.38
C TYR A 44 11.50 -14.42 5.00
N LEU A 45 12.71 -13.90 4.75
CA LEU A 45 13.22 -12.66 5.34
C LEU A 45 13.61 -11.60 4.29
N ASP A 46 13.25 -11.82 3.02
CA ASP A 46 13.64 -10.95 1.90
C ASP A 46 12.47 -10.08 1.41
N ASN A 47 11.64 -9.59 2.32
CA ASN A 47 10.50 -8.73 1.98
C ASN A 47 10.92 -7.36 1.41
N ALA A 48 12.17 -6.93 1.64
CA ALA A 48 12.70 -5.70 1.04
C ALA A 48 12.83 -5.83 -0.48
N ALA A 49 13.19 -7.02 -0.97
CA ALA A 49 13.27 -7.30 -2.41
C ALA A 49 11.88 -7.61 -3.00
N SER A 50 11.09 -8.45 -2.33
CA SER A 50 9.76 -8.81 -2.80
C SER A 50 8.88 -9.28 -1.64
N SER A 51 7.73 -8.64 -1.44
CA SER A 51 6.74 -9.06 -0.46
C SER A 51 5.89 -10.22 -0.99
N GLN A 52 5.53 -11.15 -0.10
CA GLN A 52 4.62 -12.22 -0.44
C GLN A 52 3.18 -11.69 -0.58
N MET A 53 2.40 -12.37 -1.41
CA MET A 53 1.04 -11.94 -1.73
C MET A 53 0.03 -12.65 -0.83
N PRO A 54 -0.85 -11.92 -0.14
CA PRO A 54 -1.90 -12.53 0.66
C PRO A 54 -3.05 -13.07 -0.21
N GLN A 55 -3.74 -14.08 0.29
CA GLN A 55 -4.81 -14.77 -0.42
C GLN A 55 -5.88 -13.82 -1.01
N PRO A 56 -6.39 -12.81 -0.29
CA PRO A 56 -7.38 -11.89 -0.86
C PRO A 56 -6.89 -11.14 -2.12
N VAL A 57 -5.59 -10.87 -2.22
CA VAL A 57 -5.02 -10.24 -3.42
C VAL A 57 -4.92 -11.23 -4.56
N ILE A 58 -4.50 -12.49 -4.28
CA ILE A 58 -4.47 -13.57 -5.28
C ILE A 58 -5.88 -13.81 -5.84
N ASP A 59 -6.88 -13.94 -4.96
CA ASP A 59 -8.27 -14.15 -5.36
C ASP A 59 -8.80 -12.99 -6.21
N ARG A 60 -8.46 -11.76 -5.84
CA ARG A 60 -8.86 -10.57 -6.61
C ARG A 60 -8.23 -10.54 -8.00
N LEU A 61 -6.96 -10.92 -8.13
CA LEU A 61 -6.29 -11.03 -9.42
C LEU A 61 -6.93 -12.10 -10.30
N VAL A 62 -7.17 -13.29 -9.75
CA VAL A 62 -7.83 -14.38 -10.45
C VAL A 62 -9.22 -13.95 -10.90
N HIS A 63 -10.02 -13.37 -10.02
CA HIS A 63 -11.36 -12.87 -10.34
C HIS A 63 -11.32 -11.84 -11.47
N TYR A 64 -10.42 -10.86 -11.41
CA TYR A 64 -10.28 -9.86 -12.48
C TYR A 64 -9.94 -10.50 -13.81
N GLN A 65 -8.94 -11.38 -13.84
CA GLN A 65 -8.48 -12.01 -15.08
C GLN A 65 -9.55 -12.93 -15.70
N THR A 66 -10.34 -13.58 -14.87
CA THR A 66 -11.34 -14.55 -15.36
C THR A 66 -12.70 -13.94 -15.69
N THR A 67 -13.03 -12.76 -15.14
CA THR A 67 -14.39 -12.21 -15.24
C THR A 67 -14.49 -10.75 -15.69
N GLN A 68 -13.43 -9.95 -15.55
CA GLN A 68 -13.53 -8.49 -15.71
C GLN A 68 -12.44 -7.88 -16.60
N HIS A 69 -11.45 -8.67 -17.03
CA HIS A 69 -10.31 -8.13 -17.76
C HIS A 69 -10.72 -7.43 -19.06
N ALA A 70 -10.49 -6.12 -19.12
CA ALA A 70 -10.72 -5.29 -20.29
C ALA A 70 -9.86 -4.03 -20.23
N ASN A 71 -9.73 -3.34 -21.36
CA ASN A 71 -9.08 -2.05 -21.44
C ASN A 71 -9.91 -0.99 -20.71
N ILE A 72 -9.27 -0.26 -19.79
CA ILE A 72 -9.91 0.82 -19.03
C ILE A 72 -10.03 2.11 -19.83
N HIS A 73 -11.04 2.95 -19.53
CA HIS A 73 -11.27 4.31 -20.06
C HIS A 73 -11.54 4.44 -21.57
N ARG A 74 -11.51 3.36 -22.36
CA ARG A 74 -11.61 3.45 -23.82
C ARG A 74 -12.68 2.57 -24.44
N GLY A 75 -13.23 1.62 -23.73
CA GLY A 75 -14.25 0.72 -24.24
C GLY A 75 -15.66 1.24 -23.93
N VAL A 76 -16.58 1.02 -24.87
CA VAL A 76 -18.02 1.33 -24.71
C VAL A 76 -18.83 0.06 -24.44
N HIS A 77 -18.21 -0.95 -23.86
CA HIS A 77 -18.83 -2.23 -23.52
C HIS A 77 -18.70 -2.53 -22.03
N THR A 78 -19.59 -3.36 -21.51
CA THR A 78 -19.76 -3.65 -20.09
C THR A 78 -18.47 -4.01 -19.35
N LEU A 79 -17.60 -4.85 -19.94
CA LEU A 79 -16.34 -5.23 -19.26
C LEU A 79 -15.39 -4.04 -19.09
N SER A 80 -15.32 -3.14 -20.09
CA SER A 80 -14.50 -1.93 -19.99
C SER A 80 -15.04 -0.95 -18.94
N GLU A 81 -16.36 -0.81 -18.84
CA GLU A 81 -17.00 0.00 -17.82
C GLU A 81 -16.72 -0.56 -16.42
N LEU A 82 -16.91 -1.86 -16.21
CA LEU A 82 -16.61 -2.53 -14.95
C LEU A 82 -15.14 -2.39 -14.54
N ALA A 83 -14.22 -2.66 -15.46
CA ALA A 83 -12.78 -2.52 -15.22
C ALA A 83 -12.41 -1.07 -14.87
N THR A 84 -13.01 -0.08 -15.53
CA THR A 84 -12.80 1.34 -15.24
C THR A 84 -13.32 1.71 -13.84
N VAL A 85 -14.53 1.28 -13.48
CA VAL A 85 -15.12 1.53 -12.15
C VAL A 85 -14.23 0.98 -11.04
N GLU A 86 -13.75 -0.26 -11.18
CA GLU A 86 -12.87 -0.91 -10.20
C GLU A 86 -11.50 -0.22 -10.11
N TYR A 87 -10.93 0.17 -11.24
CA TYR A 87 -9.66 0.90 -11.27
C TYR A 87 -9.75 2.24 -10.56
N GLU A 88 -10.81 3.01 -10.82
CA GLU A 88 -11.02 4.30 -10.17
C GLU A 88 -11.44 4.15 -8.68
N ALA A 89 -12.12 3.06 -8.32
CA ALA A 89 -12.39 2.75 -6.92
C ALA A 89 -11.10 2.46 -6.14
N ALA A 90 -10.15 1.71 -6.74
CA ALA A 90 -8.84 1.48 -6.16
C ALA A 90 -8.06 2.80 -5.98
N ARG A 91 -8.08 3.69 -6.98
CA ARG A 91 -7.45 5.01 -6.91
C ARG A 91 -8.00 5.84 -5.75
N ARG A 92 -9.33 5.91 -5.59
CA ARG A 92 -9.98 6.63 -4.48
C ARG A 92 -9.64 6.02 -3.12
N LYS A 93 -9.55 4.70 -3.02
CA LYS A 93 -9.14 4.02 -1.79
C LYS A 93 -7.70 4.39 -1.39
N LEU A 94 -6.78 4.41 -2.35
CA LEU A 94 -5.40 4.85 -2.11
C LEU A 94 -5.30 6.33 -1.81
N GLN A 95 -6.11 7.18 -2.47
CA GLN A 95 -6.22 8.60 -2.12
C GLN A 95 -6.54 8.78 -0.64
N GLY A 96 -7.56 8.09 -0.13
CA GLY A 96 -7.92 8.15 1.30
C GLY A 96 -6.83 7.61 2.21
N PHE A 97 -6.18 6.51 1.85
CA PHE A 97 -5.09 5.92 2.62
C PHE A 97 -3.86 6.85 2.72
N LEU A 98 -3.51 7.53 1.62
CA LEU A 98 -2.40 8.47 1.56
C LEU A 98 -2.76 9.88 2.05
N ASN A 99 -4.03 10.12 2.39
CA ASN A 99 -4.55 11.44 2.73
C ASN A 99 -4.30 12.50 1.62
N ALA A 100 -4.33 12.07 0.37
CA ALA A 100 -4.18 12.97 -0.76
C ALA A 100 -5.45 13.80 -0.96
N ALA A 101 -5.33 15.08 -1.34
CA ALA A 101 -6.46 15.99 -1.49
C ALA A 101 -7.39 15.57 -2.65
N GLN A 102 -6.83 15.02 -3.72
CA GLN A 102 -7.57 14.64 -4.92
C GLN A 102 -7.11 13.29 -5.49
N ALA A 103 -8.04 12.52 -6.06
CA ALA A 103 -7.73 11.23 -6.66
C ALA A 103 -6.67 11.32 -7.80
N ARG A 104 -6.62 12.41 -8.52
CA ARG A 104 -5.63 12.66 -9.59
C ARG A 104 -4.18 12.78 -9.10
N GLU A 105 -3.97 12.97 -7.80
CA GLU A 105 -2.63 12.97 -7.19
C GLU A 105 -2.06 11.56 -7.03
N VAL A 106 -2.92 10.54 -7.15
CA VAL A 106 -2.52 9.13 -7.12
C VAL A 106 -2.25 8.65 -8.54
N ILE A 107 -0.99 8.39 -8.85
CA ILE A 107 -0.54 7.93 -10.17
C ILE A 107 -0.03 6.49 -10.01
N PHE A 108 -0.61 5.55 -10.76
CA PHE A 108 -0.13 4.17 -10.82
C PHE A 108 1.04 4.07 -11.80
N THR A 109 2.11 3.43 -11.37
CA THR A 109 3.31 3.16 -12.17
C THR A 109 3.66 1.67 -12.10
N SER A 110 4.56 1.22 -12.96
CA SER A 110 5.04 -0.17 -12.96
C SER A 110 6.04 -0.47 -11.84
N GLY A 111 6.54 0.55 -11.14
CA GLY A 111 7.48 0.39 -10.03
C GLY A 111 8.19 1.68 -9.64
N THR A 112 9.03 1.58 -8.60
CA THR A 112 9.74 2.72 -8.02
C THR A 112 10.63 3.45 -9.05
N THR A 113 11.34 2.73 -9.88
CA THR A 113 12.19 3.33 -10.93
C THR A 113 11.39 4.23 -11.86
N GLU A 114 10.22 3.77 -12.33
CA GLU A 114 9.34 4.59 -13.16
C GLU A 114 8.82 5.80 -12.38
N SER A 115 8.43 5.63 -11.12
CA SER A 115 7.94 6.73 -10.29
C SER A 115 8.98 7.82 -10.11
N ILE A 116 10.23 7.47 -9.80
CA ILE A 116 11.34 8.42 -9.63
C ILE A 116 11.61 9.14 -10.95
N ASN A 117 11.69 8.41 -12.07
CA ASN A 117 11.89 9.01 -13.38
C ASN A 117 10.72 9.92 -13.79
N LEU A 118 9.49 9.58 -13.45
CA LEU A 118 8.33 10.43 -13.69
C LEU A 118 8.46 11.77 -12.93
N VAL A 119 8.87 11.73 -11.67
CA VAL A 119 9.12 12.94 -10.87
C VAL A 119 10.27 13.75 -11.47
N MET A 120 11.38 13.11 -11.83
CA MET A 120 12.53 13.79 -12.42
C MET A 120 12.18 14.46 -13.75
N HIS A 121 11.49 13.76 -14.63
CA HIS A 121 11.13 14.31 -15.95
C HIS A 121 9.98 15.30 -15.91
N GLY A 122 8.97 15.07 -15.07
CA GLY A 122 7.79 15.93 -14.99
C GLY A 122 8.03 17.18 -14.14
N TRP A 123 8.48 16.97 -12.89
CA TRP A 123 8.69 18.04 -11.91
C TRP A 123 10.12 18.58 -11.94
N GLY A 124 11.13 17.70 -11.86
CA GLY A 124 12.53 18.09 -11.72
C GLY A 124 12.99 19.00 -12.85
N ARG A 125 12.80 18.61 -14.10
CA ARG A 125 13.19 19.43 -15.26
C ARG A 125 12.49 20.79 -15.32
N LYS A 126 11.32 20.91 -14.72
CA LYS A 126 10.54 22.17 -14.74
C LYS A 126 10.96 23.12 -13.62
N PHE A 127 11.28 22.60 -12.43
CA PHE A 127 11.43 23.40 -11.22
C PHE A 127 12.86 23.50 -10.73
N ILE A 128 13.71 22.50 -10.95
CA ILE A 128 15.11 22.52 -10.53
C ILE A 128 15.91 23.44 -11.47
N ARG A 129 16.72 24.32 -10.89
CA ARG A 129 17.50 25.33 -11.57
C ARG A 129 19.01 25.10 -11.32
N ALA A 130 19.85 25.76 -12.11
CA ALA A 130 21.27 25.82 -11.84
C ALA A 130 21.54 26.45 -10.47
N GLY A 131 22.26 25.74 -9.61
CA GLY A 131 22.54 26.14 -8.24
C GLY A 131 21.63 25.48 -7.18
N ASP A 132 20.55 24.82 -7.58
CA ASP A 132 19.77 23.98 -6.65
C ASP A 132 20.53 22.70 -6.28
N GLU A 133 20.30 22.21 -5.09
CA GLU A 133 20.96 21.01 -4.57
C GLU A 133 19.97 19.86 -4.41
N ILE A 134 20.41 18.64 -4.73
CA ILE A 134 19.67 17.39 -4.51
C ILE A 134 20.46 16.57 -3.48
N ILE A 135 19.84 16.29 -2.34
CA ILE A 135 20.45 15.49 -1.28
C ILE A 135 20.09 14.03 -1.49
N LEU A 136 21.11 13.18 -1.56
CA LEU A 136 20.98 11.72 -1.67
C LEU A 136 21.82 11.06 -0.56
N THR A 137 21.46 9.84 -0.16
CA THR A 137 22.30 9.02 0.71
C THR A 137 22.96 7.91 -0.10
N THR A 138 24.09 7.38 0.40
CA THR A 138 24.80 6.27 -0.24
C THR A 138 24.12 4.91 0.03
N LEU A 139 23.08 4.88 0.88
CA LEU A 139 22.34 3.67 1.23
C LEU A 139 21.12 3.43 0.34
N GLU A 140 20.84 4.37 -0.58
CA GLU A 140 19.68 4.29 -1.46
C GLU A 140 19.81 3.15 -2.50
N HIS A 141 18.67 2.67 -2.96
CA HIS A 141 18.63 1.75 -4.09
C HIS A 141 19.11 2.46 -5.37
N HIS A 142 19.76 1.72 -6.26
CA HIS A 142 20.31 2.26 -7.52
C HIS A 142 19.27 2.89 -8.48
N ALA A 143 17.99 2.80 -8.17
CA ALA A 143 16.92 3.49 -8.90
C ALA A 143 16.84 5.00 -8.60
N ASN A 144 17.48 5.46 -7.53
CA ASN A 144 17.49 6.87 -7.09
C ASN A 144 18.55 7.70 -7.78
#